data_a659beefa2a34b4f02f2970b9446cfb8
#
_entry.id   a659beefa2a34b4f02f2970b9446cfb8
#
_cell.length_a   1.000
_cell.length_b   1.000
_cell.length_c   1.000
_cell.angle_alpha   90.00
_cell.angle_beta   90.00
_cell.angle_gamma   90.00
#
_symmetry.space_group_name_H-M   'P 1'
#
loop_
_entity.id
_entity.type
_entity.pdbx_description
1 polymer ?
#
loop_
_entity_poly.entity_id
_entity_poly.type
_entity_poly.pdbx_seq_one_letter_code
_entity_poly.pdbx_strand_id
1 'polypeptide(L)'
;HERVFDYRPGEVYWCTADIGWVTGHSYTVYGPLANGATTLMFEGVPNYPDITRVSKIVDKHKVNILYTAPAAIRAMMAEGKAAIEGADGSSLRLLGSVGEPINPEAWQWYYETVGRSRCPIVDTWWQTETGGIMITTLPGAHAMKPGHAGKPFFGVVPALLAWRSTSPAVSAGPAMAT
;
A
#
# COMPACT_ATOMS: atom_id res chain seq x y z
N HIS A 1 0.46 1.92 -12.34
CA HIS A 1 -0.84 1.99 -11.66
C HIS A 1 -1.75 0.86 -12.14
N GLU A 2 -2.18 0.84 -13.38
CA GLU A 2 -3.16 -0.10 -13.94
C GLU A 2 -2.87 -1.56 -13.57
N ARG A 3 -1.66 -2.06 -13.86
CA ARG A 3 -1.30 -3.47 -13.68
C ARG A 3 -1.14 -3.88 -12.22
N VAL A 4 -0.59 -3.00 -11.39
CA VAL A 4 -0.37 -3.30 -9.96
C VAL A 4 -1.69 -3.38 -9.21
N PHE A 5 -2.61 -2.46 -9.49
CA PHE A 5 -3.89 -2.40 -8.80
C PHE A 5 -5.01 -3.14 -9.55
N ASP A 6 -4.69 -3.82 -10.67
CA ASP A 6 -5.72 -4.44 -11.53
C ASP A 6 -6.90 -3.48 -11.73
N TYR A 7 -6.56 -2.19 -12.03
CA TYR A 7 -7.56 -1.14 -12.14
C TYR A 7 -8.54 -1.44 -13.27
N ARG A 8 -9.82 -1.25 -13.00
CA ARG A 8 -10.91 -1.44 -13.95
C ARG A 8 -11.63 -0.13 -14.21
N PRO A 9 -12.00 0.17 -15.47
CA PRO A 9 -12.73 1.37 -15.80
C PRO A 9 -13.97 1.56 -14.93
N GLY A 10 -14.14 2.76 -14.38
CA GLY A 10 -15.26 3.11 -13.50
C GLY A 10 -15.01 2.89 -12.02
N GLU A 11 -13.91 2.25 -11.62
CA GLU A 11 -13.54 2.12 -10.21
C GLU A 11 -13.03 3.45 -9.64
N VAL A 12 -13.28 3.65 -8.35
CA VAL A 12 -12.72 4.76 -7.58
C VAL A 12 -11.46 4.28 -6.87
N TYR A 13 -10.35 4.91 -7.19
CA TYR A 13 -9.05 4.68 -6.58
C TYR A 13 -8.75 5.78 -5.56
N TRP A 14 -8.24 5.38 -4.40
CA TRP A 14 -7.81 6.32 -3.37
C TRP A 14 -6.43 5.96 -2.84
N CYS A 15 -5.47 6.84 -3.12
CA CYS A 15 -4.18 6.88 -2.45
C CYS A 15 -4.23 7.95 -1.36
N THR A 16 -3.91 7.58 -0.11
CA THR A 16 -3.95 8.51 1.03
C THR A 16 -2.67 9.34 1.18
N ALA A 17 -1.69 9.17 0.29
CA ALA A 17 -0.44 9.89 0.34
C ALA A 17 -0.64 11.39 0.08
N ASP A 18 0.10 12.21 0.82
CA ASP A 18 0.19 13.63 0.59
C ASP A 18 0.83 13.92 -0.78
N ILE A 19 0.26 14.87 -1.53
CA ILE A 19 0.78 15.27 -2.85
C ILE A 19 2.14 16.01 -2.78
N GLY A 20 2.60 16.37 -1.60
CA GLY A 20 3.95 16.88 -1.37
C GLY A 20 5.03 15.80 -1.42
N TRP A 21 4.65 14.52 -1.42
CA TRP A 21 5.55 13.37 -1.53
C TRP A 21 5.44 12.70 -2.90
N VAL A 22 6.52 12.02 -3.31
CA VAL A 22 6.55 11.32 -4.60
C VAL A 22 5.43 10.29 -4.76
N THR A 23 5.00 9.64 -3.68
CA THR A 23 3.85 8.71 -3.72
C THR A 23 2.58 9.43 -4.14
N GLY A 24 2.34 10.63 -3.64
CA GLY A 24 1.23 11.47 -4.10
C GLY A 24 1.36 11.85 -5.56
N HIS A 25 2.57 12.23 -6.02
CA HIS A 25 2.81 12.54 -7.43
C HIS A 25 2.50 11.34 -8.33
N SER A 26 3.15 10.21 -8.07
CA SER A 26 3.04 9.03 -8.95
C SER A 26 1.68 8.32 -8.84
N TYR A 27 1.13 8.23 -7.63
CA TYR A 27 -0.02 7.36 -7.37
C TYR A 27 -1.30 8.05 -6.90
N THR A 28 -1.31 9.36 -6.69
CA THR A 28 -2.56 10.13 -6.57
C THR A 28 -2.85 10.89 -7.87
N VAL A 29 -1.81 11.37 -8.55
CA VAL A 29 -1.95 12.22 -9.73
C VAL A 29 -1.60 11.46 -11.02
N TYR A 30 -0.32 11.20 -11.27
CA TYR A 30 0.12 10.79 -12.61
C TYR A 30 -0.39 9.41 -13.04
N GLY A 31 -0.17 8.39 -12.21
CA GLY A 31 -0.56 7.02 -12.54
C GLY A 31 -2.05 6.85 -12.76
N PRO A 32 -2.91 7.24 -11.81
CA PRO A 32 -4.36 7.16 -11.98
C PRO A 32 -4.87 7.94 -13.17
N LEU A 33 -4.50 9.22 -13.30
CA LEU A 33 -5.01 10.09 -14.36
C LEU A 33 -4.56 9.64 -15.75
N ALA A 34 -3.32 9.15 -15.89
CA ALA A 34 -2.83 8.59 -17.15
C ALA A 34 -3.60 7.34 -17.60
N ASN A 35 -4.25 6.65 -16.65
CA ASN A 35 -5.11 5.48 -16.94
C ASN A 35 -6.61 5.84 -16.97
N GLY A 36 -6.96 7.12 -16.95
CA GLY A 36 -8.36 7.56 -16.94
C GLY A 36 -9.13 7.17 -15.68
N ALA A 37 -8.42 6.95 -14.57
CA ALA A 37 -9.03 6.53 -13.32
C ALA A 37 -9.70 7.71 -12.58
N THR A 38 -10.80 7.42 -11.90
CA THR A 38 -11.32 8.32 -10.87
C THR A 38 -10.45 8.21 -9.64
N THR A 39 -9.65 9.24 -9.37
CA THR A 39 -8.80 9.33 -8.18
C THR A 39 -9.43 10.23 -7.14
N LEU A 40 -9.46 9.76 -5.90
CA LEU A 40 -9.95 10.55 -4.77
C LEU A 40 -8.79 11.30 -4.13
N MET A 41 -8.94 12.60 -3.97
CA MET A 41 -8.02 13.45 -3.22
C MET A 41 -8.69 13.87 -1.92
N PHE A 42 -7.95 13.76 -0.84
CA PHE A 42 -8.46 14.00 0.51
C PHE A 42 -7.63 15.06 1.22
N GLU A 43 -8.29 16.10 1.71
CA GLU A 43 -7.67 17.15 2.52
C GLU A 43 -7.90 16.86 4.00
N GLY A 44 -6.84 16.72 4.76
CA GLY A 44 -6.86 16.50 6.20
C GLY A 44 -6.13 15.23 6.63
N VAL A 45 -6.23 14.93 7.92
CA VAL A 45 -5.61 13.72 8.52
C VAL A 45 -6.63 12.59 8.63
N PRO A 46 -6.19 11.33 8.47
CA PRO A 46 -7.09 10.17 8.38
C PRO A 46 -7.91 9.90 9.65
N ASN A 47 -7.47 10.38 10.80
CA ASN A 47 -8.09 10.13 12.10
C ASN A 47 -8.85 11.33 12.68
N TYR A 48 -9.10 12.38 11.90
CA TYR A 48 -9.85 13.54 12.35
C TYR A 48 -11.18 13.66 11.57
N PRO A 49 -12.32 13.94 12.21
CA PRO A 49 -12.53 14.18 13.66
C PRO A 49 -12.52 12.90 14.49
N ASP A 50 -12.60 11.73 13.88
CA ASP A 50 -12.60 10.43 14.53
C ASP A 50 -11.94 9.36 13.64
N ILE A 51 -11.59 8.22 14.25
CA ILE A 51 -10.86 7.14 13.58
C ILE A 51 -11.67 6.44 12.47
N THR A 52 -12.99 6.58 12.44
CA THR A 52 -13.84 5.99 11.39
C THR A 52 -13.80 6.80 10.09
N ARG A 53 -13.03 7.90 10.04
CA ARG A 53 -13.01 8.78 8.87
C ARG A 53 -12.63 8.06 7.58
N VAL A 54 -11.62 7.19 7.62
CA VAL A 54 -11.19 6.42 6.45
C VAL A 54 -12.32 5.54 5.94
N SER A 55 -12.96 4.78 6.82
CA SER A 55 -14.06 3.89 6.45
C SER A 55 -15.29 4.65 5.95
N LYS A 56 -15.61 5.79 6.57
CA LYS A 56 -16.68 6.68 6.11
C LYS A 56 -16.43 7.26 4.71
N ILE A 57 -15.19 7.62 4.40
CA ILE A 57 -14.81 8.10 3.06
C ILE A 57 -14.93 6.96 2.04
N VAL A 58 -14.46 5.77 2.38
CA VAL A 58 -14.61 4.57 1.54
C VAL A 58 -16.07 4.34 1.17
N ASP A 59 -16.95 4.35 2.15
CA ASP A 59 -18.38 4.11 1.93
C ASP A 59 -19.06 5.23 1.15
N LYS A 60 -18.76 6.48 1.52
CA LYS A 60 -19.37 7.65 0.88
C LYS A 60 -19.03 7.74 -0.61
N HIS A 61 -17.79 7.47 -0.96
CA HIS A 61 -17.28 7.62 -2.34
C HIS A 61 -17.18 6.29 -3.08
N LYS A 62 -17.63 5.19 -2.46
CA LYS A 62 -17.60 3.83 -3.06
C LYS A 62 -16.21 3.46 -3.56
N VAL A 63 -15.20 3.71 -2.72
CA VAL A 63 -13.79 3.41 -3.05
C VAL A 63 -13.62 1.93 -3.29
N ASN A 64 -13.00 1.57 -4.41
CA ASN A 64 -12.73 0.19 -4.79
C ASN A 64 -11.30 -0.24 -4.45
N ILE A 65 -10.36 0.71 -4.53
CA ILE A 65 -8.94 0.47 -4.28
C ILE A 65 -8.44 1.48 -3.25
N LEU A 66 -7.96 0.99 -2.12
CA LEU A 66 -7.38 1.81 -1.05
C LEU A 66 -5.87 1.55 -0.94
N TYR A 67 -5.06 2.57 -1.20
CA TYR A 67 -3.60 2.53 -1.14
C TYR A 67 -3.08 3.47 -0.07
N THR A 68 -2.44 2.94 0.98
CA THR A 68 -2.08 3.71 2.16
C THR A 68 -0.76 3.25 2.78
N ALA A 69 -0.26 4.01 3.76
CA ALA A 69 1.00 3.68 4.43
C ALA A 69 0.78 2.77 5.64
N PRO A 70 1.74 1.89 5.99
CA PRO A 70 1.71 1.06 7.19
C PRO A 70 1.50 1.85 8.49
N ALA A 71 2.02 3.07 8.57
CA ALA A 71 1.77 3.96 9.71
C ALA A 71 0.27 4.26 9.91
N ALA A 72 -0.47 4.53 8.82
CA ALA A 72 -1.91 4.74 8.89
C ALA A 72 -2.67 3.44 9.23
N ILE A 73 -2.19 2.31 8.71
CA ILE A 73 -2.75 0.98 9.04
C ILE A 73 -2.57 0.68 10.52
N ARG A 74 -1.37 0.91 11.09
CA ARG A 74 -1.11 0.71 12.52
C ARG A 74 -1.94 1.66 13.40
N ALA A 75 -2.16 2.90 12.97
CA ALA A 75 -3.03 3.83 13.70
C ALA A 75 -4.48 3.32 13.76
N MET A 76 -5.01 2.82 12.65
CA MET A 76 -6.33 2.18 12.63
C MET A 76 -6.38 0.90 13.46
N MET A 77 -5.33 0.07 13.39
CA MET A 77 -5.20 -1.16 14.15
C MET A 77 -5.18 -0.92 15.67
N ALA A 78 -4.55 0.16 16.14
CA ALA A 78 -4.54 0.53 17.55
C ALA A 78 -5.96 0.78 18.11
N GLU A 79 -6.87 1.27 17.28
CA GLU A 79 -8.28 1.47 17.63
C GLU A 79 -9.15 0.20 17.39
N GLY A 80 -8.54 -0.82 16.81
CA GLY A 80 -9.19 -2.10 16.56
C GLY A 80 -10.42 -1.99 15.66
N LYS A 81 -11.51 -2.65 16.04
CA LYS A 81 -12.76 -2.65 15.27
C LYS A 81 -13.46 -1.29 15.23
N ALA A 82 -13.16 -0.39 16.16
CA ALA A 82 -13.72 0.96 16.17
C ALA A 82 -13.38 1.73 14.87
N ALA A 83 -12.21 1.46 14.26
CA ALA A 83 -11.81 2.09 13.00
C ALA A 83 -12.75 1.82 11.82
N ILE A 84 -13.53 0.74 11.87
CA ILE A 84 -14.49 0.35 10.83
C ILE A 84 -15.92 0.28 11.33
N GLU A 85 -16.19 0.81 12.52
CA GLU A 85 -17.51 0.75 13.13
C GLU A 85 -18.57 1.42 12.24
N GLY A 86 -19.67 0.72 12.00
CA GLY A 86 -20.76 1.20 11.15
C GLY A 86 -20.46 1.25 9.66
N ALA A 87 -19.26 0.83 9.23
CA ALA A 87 -18.89 0.83 7.82
C ALA A 87 -19.39 -0.41 7.07
N ASP A 88 -19.91 -0.19 5.87
CA ASP A 88 -20.23 -1.26 4.92
C ASP A 88 -18.97 -1.87 4.29
N GLY A 89 -18.06 -1.03 3.77
CA GLY A 89 -16.80 -1.45 3.12
C GLY A 89 -16.98 -2.41 1.95
N SER A 90 -18.20 -2.63 1.48
CA SER A 90 -18.51 -3.60 0.40
C SER A 90 -17.92 -3.20 -0.94
N SER A 91 -17.71 -1.91 -1.17
CA SER A 91 -17.10 -1.39 -2.40
C SER A 91 -15.61 -1.72 -2.53
N LEU A 92 -14.88 -1.92 -1.42
CA LEU A 92 -13.48 -2.25 -1.47
C LEU A 92 -13.26 -3.60 -2.16
N ARG A 93 -12.34 -3.62 -3.11
CA ARG A 93 -11.93 -4.80 -3.86
C ARG A 93 -10.45 -5.12 -3.67
N LEU A 94 -9.64 -4.11 -3.47
CA LEU A 94 -8.20 -4.24 -3.36
C LEU A 94 -7.63 -3.24 -2.36
N LEU A 95 -6.65 -3.70 -1.60
CA LEU A 95 -5.88 -2.90 -0.65
C LEU A 95 -4.43 -2.80 -1.12
N GLY A 96 -3.75 -1.74 -0.72
CA GLY A 96 -2.33 -1.58 -1.01
C GLY A 96 -1.58 -0.95 0.15
N SER A 97 -0.27 -1.23 0.21
CA SER A 97 0.66 -0.71 1.21
C SER A 97 1.88 -0.08 0.54
N VAL A 98 2.34 1.05 1.07
CA VAL A 98 3.43 1.85 0.49
C VAL A 98 4.18 2.66 1.53
N GLY A 99 5.47 2.89 1.26
CA GLY A 99 6.31 3.89 1.93
C GLY A 99 7.24 3.35 3.00
N GLU A 100 6.91 2.23 3.59
CA GLU A 100 7.73 1.51 4.56
C GLU A 100 7.36 0.02 4.59
N PRO A 101 8.22 -0.87 5.11
CA PRO A 101 7.84 -2.26 5.31
C PRO A 101 6.63 -2.39 6.23
N ILE A 102 5.67 -3.20 5.84
CA ILE A 102 4.54 -3.56 6.69
C ILE A 102 4.86 -4.83 7.47
N ASN A 103 4.74 -4.78 8.81
CA ASN A 103 4.93 -5.98 9.60
C ASN A 103 3.76 -6.97 9.40
N PRO A 104 4.01 -8.29 9.54
CA PRO A 104 2.99 -9.32 9.28
C PRO A 104 1.70 -9.15 10.08
N GLU A 105 1.78 -8.68 11.32
CA GLU A 105 0.61 -8.46 12.18
C GLU A 105 -0.30 -7.35 11.64
N ALA A 106 0.26 -6.19 11.27
CA ALA A 106 -0.50 -5.09 10.68
C ALA A 106 -1.06 -5.48 9.30
N TRP A 107 -0.31 -6.26 8.52
CA TRP A 107 -0.77 -6.81 7.25
C TRP A 107 -1.99 -7.72 7.45
N GLN A 108 -1.91 -8.64 8.42
CA GLN A 108 -2.99 -9.57 8.72
C GLN A 108 -4.25 -8.81 9.21
N TRP A 109 -4.07 -7.86 10.13
CA TRP A 109 -5.18 -7.02 10.59
C TRP A 109 -5.82 -6.23 9.43
N TYR A 110 -5.02 -5.68 8.54
CA TYR A 110 -5.51 -4.92 7.39
C TYR A 110 -6.31 -5.80 6.44
N TYR A 111 -5.82 -7.02 6.19
CA TYR A 111 -6.52 -8.02 5.39
C TYR A 111 -7.86 -8.45 6.01
N GLU A 112 -7.82 -8.83 7.28
CA GLU A 112 -9.00 -9.39 7.97
C GLU A 112 -10.04 -8.32 8.30
N THR A 113 -9.61 -7.16 8.79
CA THR A 113 -10.50 -6.13 9.32
C THR A 113 -10.96 -5.19 8.21
N VAL A 114 -10.06 -4.48 7.57
CA VAL A 114 -10.43 -3.52 6.50
C VAL A 114 -10.82 -4.26 5.22
N GLY A 115 -10.05 -5.25 4.84
CA GLY A 115 -10.27 -6.08 3.66
C GLY A 115 -11.37 -7.13 3.81
N ARG A 116 -11.86 -7.36 5.03
CA ARG A 116 -12.89 -8.35 5.36
C ARG A 116 -12.55 -9.75 4.84
N SER A 117 -11.27 -10.12 4.89
CA SER A 117 -10.69 -11.38 4.40
C SER A 117 -11.01 -11.71 2.93
N ARG A 118 -11.34 -10.68 2.12
CA ARG A 118 -11.68 -10.85 0.68
C ARG A 118 -10.86 -9.98 -0.25
N CYS A 119 -10.35 -8.84 0.23
CA CYS A 119 -9.57 -7.93 -0.59
C CYS A 119 -8.09 -8.35 -0.60
N PRO A 120 -7.50 -8.68 -1.74
CA PRO A 120 -6.06 -8.89 -1.80
C PRO A 120 -5.31 -7.62 -1.42
N ILE A 121 -4.10 -7.80 -0.87
CA ILE A 121 -3.19 -6.70 -0.55
C ILE A 121 -2.02 -6.73 -1.53
N VAL A 122 -1.79 -5.61 -2.22
CA VAL A 122 -0.56 -5.36 -2.94
C VAL A 122 0.37 -4.55 -2.04
N ASP A 123 1.40 -5.22 -1.51
CA ASP A 123 2.49 -4.53 -0.85
C ASP A 123 3.49 -4.08 -1.91
N THR A 124 4.02 -2.86 -1.80
CA THR A 124 4.78 -2.25 -2.89
C THR A 124 6.10 -1.71 -2.38
N TRP A 125 7.18 -2.09 -3.04
CA TRP A 125 8.50 -1.52 -2.80
C TRP A 125 8.96 -0.69 -3.99
N TRP A 126 9.36 0.54 -3.72
CA TRP A 126 9.94 1.47 -4.67
C TRP A 126 10.53 2.68 -3.93
N GLN A 127 11.15 3.58 -4.66
CA GLN A 127 11.83 4.74 -4.11
C GLN A 127 11.50 5.99 -4.92
N THR A 128 11.77 7.16 -4.35
CA THR A 128 11.67 8.45 -5.06
C THR A 128 12.47 8.42 -6.36
N GLU A 129 13.67 7.84 -6.31
CA GLU A 129 14.60 7.72 -7.43
C GLU A 129 14.11 6.82 -8.55
N THR A 130 13.23 5.87 -8.24
CA THR A 130 12.63 4.99 -9.26
C THR A 130 11.35 5.54 -9.85
N GLY A 131 10.70 6.49 -9.18
CA GLY A 131 9.48 7.16 -9.64
C GLY A 131 8.23 6.29 -9.67
N GLY A 132 8.36 4.98 -9.46
CA GLY A 132 7.26 4.03 -9.49
C GLY A 132 7.64 2.67 -8.93
N ILE A 133 6.64 1.80 -8.78
CA ILE A 133 6.74 0.49 -8.15
C ILE A 133 7.69 -0.43 -8.91
N MET A 134 8.64 -1.01 -8.18
CA MET A 134 9.68 -1.90 -8.69
C MET A 134 9.47 -3.36 -8.27
N ILE A 135 8.95 -3.58 -7.06
CA ILE A 135 8.67 -4.92 -6.53
C ILE A 135 7.27 -4.88 -5.92
N THR A 136 6.44 -5.85 -6.27
CA THR A 136 5.07 -5.94 -5.76
C THR A 136 4.44 -7.31 -6.00
N THR A 137 3.36 -7.57 -5.31
CA THR A 137 2.44 -8.68 -5.63
C THR A 137 1.46 -8.22 -6.69
N LEU A 138 1.14 -9.08 -7.65
CA LEU A 138 0.08 -8.84 -8.64
C LEU A 138 -1.17 -9.62 -8.24
N PRO A 139 -2.32 -8.96 -8.10
CA PRO A 139 -3.57 -9.61 -7.70
C PRO A 139 -3.96 -10.74 -8.64
N GLY A 140 -4.29 -11.89 -8.10
CA GLY A 140 -4.67 -13.07 -8.87
C GLY A 140 -3.54 -13.81 -9.57
N ALA A 141 -2.35 -13.22 -9.71
CA ALA A 141 -1.20 -13.83 -10.38
C ALA A 141 -0.12 -14.31 -9.40
N HIS A 142 0.01 -13.66 -8.25
CA HIS A 142 1.01 -14.02 -7.25
C HIS A 142 0.33 -14.32 -5.91
N ALA A 143 0.86 -15.33 -5.20
CA ALA A 143 0.50 -15.54 -3.81
C ALA A 143 0.97 -14.36 -2.95
N MET A 144 0.08 -13.85 -2.10
CA MET A 144 0.40 -12.83 -1.12
C MET A 144 1.12 -13.47 0.08
N LYS A 145 2.07 -12.73 0.65
CA LYS A 145 2.77 -13.13 1.86
C LYS A 145 2.90 -11.94 2.79
N PRO A 146 2.39 -12.02 4.03
CA PRO A 146 2.52 -10.93 5.00
C PRO A 146 3.98 -10.46 5.17
N GLY A 147 4.18 -9.14 5.14
CA GLY A 147 5.50 -8.53 5.29
C GLY A 147 6.44 -8.66 4.08
N HIS A 148 5.93 -9.00 2.90
CA HIS A 148 6.75 -9.16 1.69
C HIS A 148 6.10 -8.42 0.52
N ALA A 149 6.88 -7.57 -0.15
CA ALA A 149 6.42 -6.87 -1.34
C ALA A 149 6.17 -7.81 -2.54
N GLY A 150 6.85 -8.95 -2.59
CA GLY A 150 6.56 -9.97 -3.60
C GLY A 150 7.67 -10.14 -4.63
N LYS A 151 7.36 -9.90 -5.90
CA LYS A 151 8.27 -10.16 -7.03
C LYS A 151 8.62 -8.88 -7.78
N PRO A 152 9.75 -8.88 -8.53
CA PRO A 152 10.07 -7.78 -9.43
C PRO A 152 8.93 -7.51 -10.42
N PHE A 153 8.65 -6.22 -10.62
CA PHE A 153 7.68 -5.80 -11.62
C PHE A 153 8.24 -5.97 -13.04
N PHE A 154 7.40 -5.93 -14.04
CA PHE A 154 7.79 -6.12 -15.44
C PHE A 154 8.93 -5.19 -15.84
N GLY A 155 10.00 -5.76 -16.43
CA GLY A 155 11.18 -5.01 -16.85
C GLY A 155 12.18 -4.70 -15.74
N VAL A 156 11.91 -5.08 -14.50
CA VAL A 156 12.81 -4.87 -13.35
C VAL A 156 13.64 -6.10 -13.08
N VAL A 157 14.96 -5.93 -13.02
CA VAL A 157 15.92 -6.99 -12.66
C VAL A 157 16.68 -6.53 -11.41
N PRO A 158 16.23 -6.90 -10.19
CA PRO A 158 16.92 -6.52 -8.97
C PRO A 158 18.21 -7.32 -8.80
N ALA A 159 19.24 -6.65 -8.24
CA ALA A 159 20.48 -7.29 -7.86
C ALA A 159 20.79 -6.97 -6.39
N LEU A 160 21.12 -8.01 -5.61
CA LEU A 160 21.58 -7.85 -4.25
C LEU A 160 23.10 -7.72 -4.27
N LEU A 161 23.62 -6.61 -3.82
CA LEU A 161 25.04 -6.36 -3.73
C LEU A 161 25.49 -6.43 -2.27
N ALA A 162 26.53 -7.27 -1.99
CA ALA A 162 27.16 -7.26 -0.69
C ALA A 162 27.94 -5.95 -0.52
N TRP A 163 27.69 -5.22 0.56
CA TRP A 163 28.54 -4.10 0.94
C TRP A 163 29.91 -4.63 1.36
N ARG A 164 30.94 -4.33 0.58
CA ARG A 164 32.32 -4.54 1.00
C ARG A 164 32.80 -3.31 1.73
N SER A 165 32.90 -3.38 3.06
CA SER A 165 33.60 -2.36 3.83
C SER A 165 35.07 -2.36 3.40
N THR A 166 35.60 -1.20 2.98
CA THR A 166 37.03 -1.01 2.72
C THR A 166 37.83 -0.82 4.00
N SER A 167 37.21 -0.88 5.17
CA SER A 167 37.92 -0.87 6.46
C SER A 167 38.41 -2.27 6.79
N PRO A 168 39.69 -2.47 7.14
CA PRO A 168 40.18 -3.75 7.59
C PRO A 168 39.55 -4.11 8.94
N ALA A 169 39.03 -5.31 9.03
CA ALA A 169 38.61 -6.02 10.23
C ALA A 169 37.45 -5.46 11.05
N VAL A 170 36.21 -5.67 10.57
CA VAL A 170 35.15 -6.10 11.46
C VAL A 170 34.57 -7.39 10.89
N SER A 171 34.68 -8.48 11.63
CA SER A 171 34.17 -9.80 11.29
C SER A 171 32.63 -9.67 11.06
N ALA A 172 32.19 -9.95 9.84
CA ALA A 172 30.78 -9.98 9.51
C ALA A 172 30.12 -11.16 10.23
N GLY A 173 29.26 -10.85 11.18
CA GLY A 173 28.25 -11.80 11.63
C GLY A 173 27.29 -12.13 10.49
N PRO A 174 26.54 -13.25 10.57
CA PRO A 174 25.66 -13.68 9.49
C PRO A 174 24.63 -12.61 9.18
N ALA A 175 24.53 -12.24 7.90
CA ALA A 175 23.50 -11.34 7.42
C ALA A 175 22.12 -11.96 7.70
N MET A 176 21.34 -11.32 8.56
CA MET A 176 19.92 -11.65 8.69
C MET A 176 19.21 -11.15 7.45
N ALA A 177 18.76 -12.09 6.63
CA ALA A 177 17.83 -11.82 5.56
C ALA A 177 16.45 -11.56 6.18
N THR A 178 15.96 -10.33 6.07
CA THR A 178 14.57 -9.96 6.37
C THR A 178 13.83 -9.69 5.08
#